data_7a3544f61d4dd207223e63246d3b1522
#
_entry.id   7a3544f61d4dd207223e63246d3b1522
#
_cell.length_a   1.000
_cell.length_b   1.000
_cell.length_c   1.000
_cell.angle_alpha   90.00
_cell.angle_beta   90.00
_cell.angle_gamma   90.00
#
_symmetry.space_group_name_H-M   'P 1'
#
loop_
_entity.id
_entity.type
_entity.pdbx_description
1 polymer ?
#
loop_
_entity_poly.entity_id
_entity_poly.type
_entity_poly.pdbx_seq_one_letter_code
_entity_poly.pdbx_strand_id
1 'polypeptide(L)'
;MDRSASMRETLKTYFGYDSFRPLQEEIIRHILNKQDALVLMHTGGGKSICYQLPALLCEGTAVVVSPLISLMKDQVEALLANGIAAGALNSSNDETENVQLRRACVEGRLKLLYISPEKLLAEKDYLLRDMNISLFAIDEAHCISQWGHDFRPEYTQMGVLHQQFPQIPIVALTATADKITREDIVRQLHLNHPRIFISSFDRPNISLTVKRGFQAKEKNKAILEFIHRHGGESGIIYCMSRNKTETVAQMLQKQGIRCGVYHAGLSTQHRDETQNDFINDRIQVVCATIAFGMGIDKSNVRWVIHYNLPKSIESFYQEIGRAGRDGLPSDTVLFYSLGDLILLTKFASESNQQNINLEKLQRMQQYAEADICRRRILLSYFGETTTEDCGNCDVCKNPPQRFDGTVIVQKALSAIARTEQQISIGLLIDILRGNYSAEVTGKGYQELKTFGAGRDIPPRDWQDYLLQMLQLGYFEIAYNENNHLKITSSGSNVLFGRTQAALVVIQHEEAVTRKGKKKKVVIAKELPFGAAGGESQDLFEALRGLRKQLADQEALPAYIVLSDKVLHLLCISRPTTIEEFGEISGIGEHKKKKYGKDFVNLIRQFVE
;
A
#
# COMPACT_ATOMS: atom_id res chain seq x y z
N MET A 1 -3.51 -34.26 -16.20
CA MET A 1 -4.32 -33.51 -15.24
C MET A 1 -4.42 -32.06 -15.71
N ASP A 2 -5.60 -31.49 -15.66
CA ASP A 2 -5.78 -30.07 -16.02
C ASP A 2 -5.01 -29.21 -15.01
N ARG A 3 -4.01 -28.47 -15.49
CA ARG A 3 -3.18 -27.57 -14.64
C ARG A 3 -4.03 -26.60 -13.82
N SER A 4 -5.20 -26.23 -14.32
CA SER A 4 -6.12 -25.33 -13.62
C SER A 4 -6.77 -25.99 -12.40
N ALA A 5 -7.15 -27.24 -12.50
CA ALA A 5 -7.70 -28.01 -11.40
C ALA A 5 -6.64 -28.20 -10.29
N SER A 6 -5.40 -28.55 -10.67
CA SER A 6 -4.28 -28.69 -9.72
C SER A 6 -3.94 -27.39 -9.00
N MET A 7 -4.00 -26.21 -9.66
CA MET A 7 -3.76 -24.93 -9.01
C MET A 7 -4.83 -24.59 -7.96
N ARG A 8 -6.11 -24.83 -8.26
CA ARG A 8 -7.22 -24.58 -7.31
C ARG A 8 -7.19 -25.54 -6.14
N GLU A 9 -6.89 -26.82 -6.40
CA GLU A 9 -6.74 -27.83 -5.36
C GLU A 9 -5.59 -27.45 -4.39
N THR A 10 -4.43 -27.03 -4.93
CA THR A 10 -3.30 -26.56 -4.12
C THR A 10 -3.66 -25.31 -3.31
N LEU A 11 -4.38 -24.36 -3.94
CA LEU A 11 -4.86 -23.15 -3.26
C LEU A 11 -5.78 -23.50 -2.07
N LYS A 12 -6.73 -24.41 -2.27
CA LYS A 12 -7.65 -24.85 -1.20
C LYS A 12 -6.90 -25.61 -0.10
N THR A 13 -6.05 -26.56 -0.48
CA THR A 13 -5.35 -27.44 0.46
C THR A 13 -4.43 -26.67 1.41
N TYR A 14 -3.58 -25.78 0.87
CA TYR A 14 -2.58 -25.09 1.69
C TYR A 14 -3.06 -23.76 2.26
N PHE A 15 -3.86 -23.00 1.50
CA PHE A 15 -4.26 -21.63 1.89
C PHE A 15 -5.73 -21.52 2.29
N GLY A 16 -6.56 -22.54 2.01
CA GLY A 16 -7.99 -22.58 2.36
C GLY A 16 -8.86 -21.65 1.52
N TYR A 17 -8.41 -21.21 0.34
CA TYR A 17 -9.20 -20.35 -0.56
C TYR A 17 -9.82 -21.14 -1.69
N ASP A 18 -11.09 -20.91 -1.98
CA ASP A 18 -11.84 -21.60 -3.04
C ASP A 18 -11.60 -21.01 -4.43
N SER A 19 -11.16 -19.75 -4.49
CA SER A 19 -10.96 -19.03 -5.74
C SER A 19 -9.76 -18.08 -5.65
N PHE A 20 -9.16 -17.84 -6.81
CA PHE A 20 -8.12 -16.81 -6.95
C PHE A 20 -8.72 -15.41 -6.90
N ARG A 21 -7.96 -14.46 -6.38
CA ARG A 21 -8.23 -13.04 -6.57
C ARG A 21 -7.93 -12.63 -8.02
N PRO A 22 -8.46 -11.49 -8.49
CA PRO A 22 -8.18 -11.00 -9.84
C PRO A 22 -6.67 -11.03 -10.17
N LEU A 23 -6.33 -11.46 -11.38
CA LEU A 23 -4.98 -11.66 -11.93
C LEU A 23 -4.13 -12.77 -11.30
N GLN A 24 -4.40 -13.26 -10.09
CA GLN A 24 -3.54 -14.29 -9.48
C GLN A 24 -3.40 -15.56 -10.33
N GLU A 25 -4.51 -16.11 -10.82
CA GLU A 25 -4.48 -17.32 -11.65
C GLU A 25 -3.68 -17.12 -12.93
N GLU A 26 -3.82 -15.95 -13.56
CA GLU A 26 -3.11 -15.60 -14.78
C GLU A 26 -1.59 -15.43 -14.56
N ILE A 27 -1.21 -14.77 -13.47
CA ILE A 27 0.19 -14.60 -13.06
C ILE A 27 0.82 -15.97 -12.79
N ILE A 28 0.15 -16.82 -12.00
CA ILE A 28 0.63 -18.16 -11.66
C ILE A 28 0.86 -18.99 -12.91
N ARG A 29 -0.09 -19.00 -13.85
CA ARG A 29 0.05 -19.71 -15.14
C ARG A 29 1.25 -19.21 -15.94
N HIS A 30 1.46 -17.91 -15.96
CA HIS A 30 2.57 -17.29 -16.68
C HIS A 30 3.93 -17.75 -16.12
N ILE A 31 4.06 -17.76 -14.78
CA ILE A 31 5.26 -18.23 -14.09
C ILE A 31 5.49 -19.74 -14.30
N LEU A 32 4.42 -20.56 -14.23
CA LEU A 32 4.49 -21.99 -14.50
C LEU A 32 4.90 -22.32 -15.96
N ASN A 33 4.71 -21.39 -16.88
CA ASN A 33 5.22 -21.46 -18.25
C ASN A 33 6.67 -20.97 -18.38
N LYS A 34 7.36 -20.75 -17.26
CA LYS A 34 8.77 -20.29 -17.18
C LYS A 34 9.00 -18.94 -17.86
N GLN A 35 8.05 -18.01 -17.71
CA GLN A 35 8.14 -16.67 -18.29
C GLN A 35 8.31 -15.63 -17.18
N ASP A 36 9.13 -14.62 -17.45
CA ASP A 36 9.37 -13.53 -16.52
C ASP A 36 8.13 -12.65 -16.36
N ALA A 37 7.94 -12.13 -15.15
CA ALA A 37 6.81 -11.26 -14.86
C ALA A 37 7.21 -10.07 -13.96
N LEU A 38 6.58 -8.93 -14.20
CA LEU A 38 6.52 -7.83 -13.23
C LEU A 38 5.09 -7.71 -12.71
N VAL A 39 4.92 -7.87 -11.41
CA VAL A 39 3.61 -7.91 -10.75
C VAL A 39 3.45 -6.70 -9.82
N LEU A 40 2.49 -5.84 -10.14
CA LEU A 40 2.07 -4.75 -9.29
C LEU A 40 0.73 -5.10 -8.65
N MET A 41 0.76 -5.28 -7.34
CA MET A 41 -0.43 -5.55 -6.53
C MET A 41 -0.33 -4.78 -5.22
N HIS A 42 -1.42 -4.14 -4.81
CA HIS A 42 -1.46 -3.41 -3.54
C HIS A 42 -1.11 -4.31 -2.34
N THR A 43 -0.67 -3.72 -1.24
CA THR A 43 -0.45 -4.45 0.02
C THR A 43 -1.76 -5.10 0.48
N GLY A 44 -1.71 -6.39 0.85
CA GLY A 44 -2.92 -7.20 1.14
C GLY A 44 -3.62 -7.76 -0.11
N GLY A 45 -3.15 -7.47 -1.33
CA GLY A 45 -3.69 -8.03 -2.59
C GLY A 45 -3.41 -9.52 -2.82
N GLY A 46 -2.53 -10.12 -2.00
CA GLY A 46 -2.16 -11.52 -2.10
C GLY A 46 -0.98 -11.77 -3.05
N LYS A 47 -0.04 -10.82 -3.15
CA LYS A 47 1.22 -10.95 -3.93
C LYS A 47 1.96 -12.25 -3.65
N SER A 48 2.06 -12.65 -2.37
CA SER A 48 2.84 -13.82 -1.96
C SER A 48 2.33 -15.12 -2.60
N ILE A 49 1.03 -15.28 -2.78
CA ILE A 49 0.44 -16.46 -3.44
C ILE A 49 0.92 -16.59 -4.89
N CYS A 50 1.20 -15.47 -5.57
CA CYS A 50 1.66 -15.48 -6.96
C CYS A 50 2.99 -16.20 -7.17
N TYR A 51 3.85 -16.29 -6.15
CA TYR A 51 5.09 -17.06 -6.21
C TYR A 51 5.08 -18.29 -5.28
N GLN A 52 4.35 -18.27 -4.17
CA GLN A 52 4.26 -19.40 -3.25
C GLN A 52 3.55 -20.61 -3.88
N LEU A 53 2.45 -20.37 -4.59
CA LEU A 53 1.69 -21.45 -5.21
C LEU A 53 2.46 -22.10 -6.39
N PRO A 54 3.10 -21.37 -7.32
CA PRO A 54 4.01 -21.98 -8.29
C PRO A 54 5.13 -22.78 -7.66
N ALA A 55 5.72 -22.30 -6.54
CA ALA A 55 6.76 -23.03 -5.81
C ALA A 55 6.29 -24.43 -5.34
N LEU A 56 5.02 -24.56 -4.94
CA LEU A 56 4.44 -25.84 -4.53
C LEU A 56 4.21 -26.79 -5.70
N LEU A 57 3.89 -26.24 -6.87
CA LEU A 57 3.57 -27.01 -8.08
C LEU A 57 4.79 -27.39 -8.91
N CYS A 58 5.92 -26.70 -8.73
CA CYS A 58 7.17 -26.98 -9.41
C CYS A 58 8.07 -27.92 -8.61
N GLU A 59 8.91 -28.66 -9.32
CA GLU A 59 10.05 -29.34 -8.71
C GLU A 59 11.13 -28.32 -8.33
N GLY A 60 11.82 -28.57 -7.20
CA GLY A 60 12.86 -27.68 -6.69
C GLY A 60 12.37 -26.66 -5.67
N THR A 61 13.22 -25.70 -5.36
CA THR A 61 13.04 -24.67 -4.36
C THR A 61 12.87 -23.29 -5.02
N ALA A 62 11.84 -22.55 -4.65
CA ALA A 62 11.72 -21.13 -5.02
C ALA A 62 12.62 -20.26 -4.12
N VAL A 63 13.43 -19.41 -4.73
CA VAL A 63 14.30 -18.46 -4.02
C VAL A 63 13.63 -17.10 -3.99
N VAL A 64 13.30 -16.62 -2.79
CA VAL A 64 12.58 -15.35 -2.57
C VAL A 64 13.54 -14.32 -1.99
N VAL A 65 13.87 -13.31 -2.78
CA VAL A 65 14.71 -12.18 -2.33
C VAL A 65 13.83 -11.17 -1.64
N SER A 66 14.11 -10.89 -0.37
CA SER A 66 13.36 -9.91 0.43
C SER A 66 14.31 -8.96 1.17
N PRO A 67 13.98 -7.65 1.25
CA PRO A 67 14.87 -6.65 1.82
C PRO A 67 14.93 -6.64 3.35
N LEU A 68 14.06 -7.40 4.02
CA LEU A 68 13.86 -7.28 5.46
C LEU A 68 13.78 -8.64 6.15
N ILE A 69 14.65 -8.84 7.13
CA ILE A 69 14.74 -10.07 7.92
C ILE A 69 13.44 -10.35 8.67
N SER A 70 12.80 -9.32 9.25
CA SER A 70 11.53 -9.48 9.96
C SER A 70 10.41 -9.98 9.05
N LEU A 71 10.32 -9.44 7.81
CA LEU A 71 9.32 -9.90 6.84
C LEU A 71 9.57 -11.35 6.42
N MET A 72 10.85 -11.72 6.20
CA MET A 72 11.20 -13.11 5.88
C MET A 72 10.75 -14.06 6.99
N LYS A 73 10.97 -13.69 8.27
CA LYS A 73 10.57 -14.49 9.42
C LYS A 73 9.05 -14.69 9.45
N ASP A 74 8.27 -13.62 9.36
CA ASP A 74 6.81 -13.67 9.36
C ASP A 74 6.27 -14.55 8.21
N GLN A 75 6.84 -14.43 7.00
CA GLN A 75 6.45 -15.24 5.85
C GLN A 75 6.79 -16.72 6.04
N VAL A 76 7.98 -17.04 6.58
CA VAL A 76 8.37 -18.43 6.88
C VAL A 76 7.47 -19.03 7.96
N GLU A 77 7.20 -18.33 9.04
CA GLU A 77 6.29 -18.79 10.09
C GLU A 77 4.88 -19.08 9.55
N ALA A 78 4.35 -18.19 8.70
CA ALA A 78 3.05 -18.39 8.05
C ALA A 78 3.03 -19.61 7.13
N LEU A 79 4.10 -19.86 6.37
CA LEU A 79 4.23 -21.03 5.50
C LEU A 79 4.31 -22.34 6.29
N LEU A 80 5.13 -22.37 7.34
CA LEU A 80 5.25 -23.51 8.25
C LEU A 80 3.91 -23.83 8.93
N ALA A 81 3.18 -22.80 9.38
CA ALA A 81 1.84 -22.95 9.95
C ALA A 81 0.79 -23.48 8.95
N ASN A 82 1.05 -23.37 7.66
CA ASN A 82 0.25 -23.96 6.58
C ASN A 82 0.79 -25.35 6.13
N GLY A 83 1.81 -25.88 6.80
CA GLY A 83 2.44 -27.17 6.45
C GLY A 83 3.37 -27.11 5.23
N ILE A 84 3.87 -25.94 4.87
CA ILE A 84 4.77 -25.74 3.73
C ILE A 84 6.21 -25.61 4.25
N ALA A 85 7.12 -26.45 3.75
CA ALA A 85 8.53 -26.42 4.12
C ALA A 85 9.21 -25.14 3.57
N ALA A 86 9.57 -24.22 4.44
CA ALA A 86 10.23 -22.95 4.11
C ALA A 86 11.32 -22.63 5.12
N GLY A 87 12.29 -21.80 4.71
CA GLY A 87 13.36 -21.31 5.58
C GLY A 87 13.84 -19.93 5.14
N ALA A 88 14.52 -19.21 6.05
CA ALA A 88 15.09 -17.89 5.78
C ALA A 88 16.60 -17.89 6.05
N LEU A 89 17.39 -17.56 5.04
CA LEU A 89 18.84 -17.42 5.13
C LEU A 89 19.23 -15.94 5.22
N ASN A 90 19.66 -15.51 6.39
CA ASN A 90 19.96 -14.10 6.65
C ASN A 90 21.10 -13.95 7.68
N SER A 91 21.47 -12.72 8.00
CA SER A 91 22.58 -12.40 8.90
C SER A 91 22.25 -12.52 10.40
N SER A 92 20.99 -12.72 10.78
CA SER A 92 20.58 -12.88 12.17
C SER A 92 20.56 -14.34 12.64
N ASN A 93 20.62 -15.30 11.71
CA ASN A 93 20.72 -16.72 12.02
C ASN A 93 22.09 -17.07 12.60
N ASP A 94 22.14 -18.05 13.48
CA ASP A 94 23.41 -18.65 13.88
C ASP A 94 24.00 -19.53 12.76
N GLU A 95 25.30 -19.87 12.87
CA GLU A 95 25.96 -20.63 11.81
C GLU A 95 25.44 -22.08 11.71
N THR A 96 24.99 -22.65 12.81
CA THR A 96 24.42 -24.01 12.83
C THR A 96 23.10 -24.04 12.04
N GLU A 97 22.24 -23.05 12.27
CA GLU A 97 20.99 -22.87 11.54
C GLU A 97 21.25 -22.66 10.03
N ASN A 98 22.21 -21.79 9.70
CA ASN A 98 22.60 -21.55 8.30
C ASN A 98 23.10 -22.82 7.60
N VAL A 99 23.91 -23.64 8.27
CA VAL A 99 24.40 -24.92 7.72
C VAL A 99 23.24 -25.90 7.50
N GLN A 100 22.29 -26.01 8.44
CA GLN A 100 21.13 -26.86 8.29
C GLN A 100 20.25 -26.42 7.12
N LEU A 101 20.03 -25.11 6.96
CA LEU A 101 19.25 -24.55 5.87
C LEU A 101 19.90 -24.81 4.50
N ARG A 102 21.22 -24.57 4.37
CA ARG A 102 21.96 -24.86 3.14
C ARG A 102 21.83 -26.34 2.75
N ARG A 103 22.01 -27.23 3.73
CA ARG A 103 21.85 -28.66 3.51
C ARG A 103 20.44 -29.03 3.06
N ALA A 104 19.42 -28.46 3.71
CA ALA A 104 18.02 -28.68 3.35
C ALA A 104 17.67 -28.18 1.94
N CYS A 105 18.29 -27.09 1.48
CA CYS A 105 18.16 -26.59 0.11
C CYS A 105 18.76 -27.56 -0.92
N VAL A 106 20.01 -27.99 -0.70
CA VAL A 106 20.70 -28.91 -1.63
C VAL A 106 20.00 -30.27 -1.70
N GLU A 107 19.50 -30.77 -0.57
CA GLU A 107 18.72 -32.02 -0.49
C GLU A 107 17.28 -31.88 -1.04
N GLY A 108 16.84 -30.70 -1.46
CA GLY A 108 15.50 -30.45 -2.01
C GLY A 108 14.37 -30.58 -0.99
N ARG A 109 14.65 -30.45 0.31
CA ARG A 109 13.67 -30.55 1.40
C ARG A 109 12.86 -29.27 1.61
N LEU A 110 13.31 -28.13 1.07
CA LEU A 110 12.59 -26.86 1.14
C LEU A 110 11.84 -26.57 -0.15
N LYS A 111 10.63 -26.05 -0.04
CA LYS A 111 9.84 -25.49 -1.15
C LYS A 111 10.13 -24.02 -1.39
N LEU A 112 10.39 -23.25 -0.32
CA LEU A 112 10.74 -21.83 -0.42
C LEU A 112 11.95 -21.50 0.47
N LEU A 113 12.92 -20.79 -0.11
CA LEU A 113 14.04 -20.20 0.59
C LEU A 113 13.93 -18.67 0.49
N TYR A 114 13.71 -18.01 1.63
CA TYR A 114 13.82 -16.55 1.73
C TYR A 114 15.28 -16.16 1.99
N ILE A 115 15.75 -15.14 1.29
CA ILE A 115 17.17 -14.74 1.38
C ILE A 115 17.28 -13.21 1.24
N SER A 116 18.19 -12.58 2.02
CA SER A 116 18.48 -11.16 1.82
C SER A 116 19.34 -10.94 0.56
N PRO A 117 19.26 -9.75 -0.07
CA PRO A 117 20.05 -9.46 -1.28
C PRO A 117 21.55 -9.66 -1.08
N GLU A 118 22.09 -9.20 0.05
CA GLU A 118 23.51 -9.31 0.38
C GLU A 118 23.94 -10.78 0.53
N LYS A 119 23.10 -11.56 1.20
CA LYS A 119 23.36 -13.00 1.40
C LYS A 119 23.25 -13.76 0.08
N LEU A 120 22.26 -13.43 -0.75
CA LEU A 120 22.12 -14.04 -2.07
C LEU A 120 23.37 -13.83 -2.93
N LEU A 121 23.90 -12.60 -2.97
CA LEU A 121 25.12 -12.29 -3.71
C LEU A 121 26.33 -13.08 -3.19
N ALA A 122 26.41 -13.34 -1.88
CA ALA A 122 27.45 -14.17 -1.30
C ALA A 122 27.27 -15.67 -1.62
N GLU A 123 26.06 -16.15 -1.75
CA GLU A 123 25.73 -17.57 -1.95
C GLU A 123 25.54 -17.97 -3.44
N LYS A 124 25.55 -17.01 -4.35
CA LYS A 124 25.20 -17.25 -5.77
C LYS A 124 26.11 -18.26 -6.49
N ASP A 125 27.39 -18.28 -6.15
CA ASP A 125 28.39 -19.14 -6.79
C ASP A 125 28.56 -20.49 -6.07
N TYR A 126 27.92 -20.65 -4.92
CA TYR A 126 27.98 -21.85 -4.07
C TYR A 126 26.60 -22.50 -3.94
N LEU A 127 25.81 -22.09 -2.95
CA LEU A 127 24.53 -22.71 -2.65
C LEU A 127 23.57 -22.70 -3.85
N LEU A 128 23.38 -21.54 -4.51
CA LEU A 128 22.41 -21.45 -5.62
C LEU A 128 22.80 -22.30 -6.82
N ARG A 129 24.08 -22.58 -7.00
CA ARG A 129 24.59 -23.43 -8.07
C ARG A 129 24.33 -24.92 -7.82
N ASP A 130 24.33 -25.31 -6.54
CA ASP A 130 24.23 -26.72 -6.13
C ASP A 130 22.77 -27.16 -5.89
N MET A 131 21.80 -26.21 -5.83
CA MET A 131 20.41 -26.51 -5.59
C MET A 131 19.56 -26.50 -6.86
N ASN A 132 18.48 -27.28 -6.87
CA ASN A 132 17.47 -27.23 -7.92
C ASN A 132 16.53 -26.04 -7.69
N ILE A 133 16.65 -24.98 -8.49
CA ILE A 133 15.84 -23.75 -8.36
C ILE A 133 14.64 -23.79 -9.30
N SER A 134 13.44 -23.59 -8.76
CA SER A 134 12.21 -23.57 -9.56
C SER A 134 11.86 -22.19 -10.13
N LEU A 135 12.08 -21.11 -9.36
CA LEU A 135 11.87 -19.73 -9.75
C LEU A 135 12.64 -18.76 -8.81
N PHE A 136 12.87 -17.55 -9.26
CA PHE A 136 13.27 -16.43 -8.42
C PHE A 136 12.09 -15.47 -8.23
N ALA A 137 11.80 -15.10 -6.98
CA ALA A 137 10.84 -14.05 -6.65
C ALA A 137 11.60 -12.87 -6.03
N ILE A 138 11.52 -11.70 -6.65
CA ILE A 138 12.13 -10.46 -6.13
C ILE A 138 11.02 -9.64 -5.48
N ASP A 139 10.89 -9.77 -4.17
CA ASP A 139 9.90 -9.03 -3.41
C ASP A 139 10.36 -7.59 -3.17
N GLU A 140 9.40 -6.66 -3.02
CA GLU A 140 9.64 -5.21 -2.93
C GLU A 140 10.59 -4.70 -4.04
N ALA A 141 10.35 -5.15 -5.28
CA ALA A 141 11.22 -4.87 -6.43
C ALA A 141 11.41 -3.36 -6.72
N HIS A 142 10.57 -2.47 -6.16
CA HIS A 142 10.78 -1.03 -6.23
C HIS A 142 12.09 -0.56 -5.58
N CYS A 143 12.68 -1.39 -4.68
CA CYS A 143 13.98 -1.11 -4.07
C CYS A 143 15.13 -1.08 -5.08
N ILE A 144 14.96 -1.62 -6.28
CA ILE A 144 15.97 -1.62 -7.34
C ILE A 144 16.13 -0.24 -8.00
N SER A 145 15.07 0.56 -7.99
CA SER A 145 15.02 1.83 -8.71
C SER A 145 15.38 3.01 -7.81
N GLN A 146 16.25 3.88 -8.32
CA GLN A 146 16.55 5.17 -7.67
C GLN A 146 15.32 6.10 -7.61
N TRP A 147 14.34 5.88 -8.48
CA TRP A 147 13.04 6.57 -8.48
C TRP A 147 12.06 5.97 -7.47
N GLY A 148 12.34 4.76 -6.97
CA GLY A 148 11.59 4.12 -5.90
C GLY A 148 11.68 4.91 -4.58
N HIS A 149 10.75 4.66 -3.68
CA HIS A 149 10.71 5.36 -2.39
C HIS A 149 11.68 4.78 -1.32
N ASP A 150 12.26 3.60 -1.58
CA ASP A 150 13.23 2.91 -0.71
C ASP A 150 14.31 2.23 -1.54
N PHE A 151 15.14 3.02 -2.20
CA PHE A 151 16.23 2.53 -3.02
C PHE A 151 17.29 1.81 -2.18
N ARG A 152 17.71 0.62 -2.66
CA ARG A 152 18.77 -0.20 -2.05
C ARG A 152 19.79 -0.61 -3.11
N PRO A 153 21.05 -0.20 -2.98
CA PRO A 153 22.09 -0.49 -3.97
C PRO A 153 22.30 -1.98 -4.25
N GLU A 154 22.11 -2.85 -3.25
CA GLU A 154 22.26 -4.30 -3.37
C GLU A 154 21.23 -4.89 -4.35
N TYR A 155 20.04 -4.31 -4.43
CA TYR A 155 19.01 -4.75 -5.37
C TYR A 155 19.40 -4.53 -6.83
N THR A 156 20.22 -3.53 -7.16
CA THR A 156 20.66 -3.28 -8.54
C THR A 156 21.56 -4.39 -9.07
N GLN A 157 22.18 -5.18 -8.18
CA GLN A 157 23.02 -6.30 -8.55
C GLN A 157 22.23 -7.59 -8.85
N MET A 158 20.91 -7.62 -8.60
CA MET A 158 20.07 -8.81 -8.83
C MET A 158 19.94 -9.18 -10.32
N GLY A 159 20.27 -8.29 -11.24
CA GLY A 159 20.35 -8.60 -12.68
C GLY A 159 21.31 -9.74 -13.00
N VAL A 160 22.29 -10.05 -12.12
CA VAL A 160 23.19 -11.20 -12.25
C VAL A 160 22.44 -12.55 -12.27
N LEU A 161 21.27 -12.64 -11.64
CA LEU A 161 20.49 -13.87 -11.59
C LEU A 161 20.08 -14.34 -12.98
N HIS A 162 19.66 -13.45 -13.85
CA HIS A 162 19.26 -13.80 -15.22
C HIS A 162 20.47 -14.21 -16.07
N GLN A 163 21.64 -13.67 -15.79
CA GLN A 163 22.88 -14.04 -16.48
C GLN A 163 23.37 -15.44 -16.07
N GLN A 164 23.28 -15.78 -14.78
CA GLN A 164 23.76 -17.06 -14.25
C GLN A 164 22.73 -18.19 -14.40
N PHE A 165 21.45 -17.86 -14.35
CA PHE A 165 20.33 -18.82 -14.38
C PHE A 165 19.30 -18.47 -15.47
N PRO A 166 19.67 -18.43 -16.75
CA PRO A 166 18.81 -17.90 -17.82
C PRO A 166 17.55 -18.73 -18.09
N GLN A 167 17.48 -19.96 -17.57
CA GLN A 167 16.31 -20.85 -17.72
C GLN A 167 15.32 -20.77 -16.56
N ILE A 168 15.67 -20.04 -15.50
CA ILE A 168 14.85 -19.90 -14.30
C ILE A 168 14.05 -18.60 -14.41
N PRO A 169 12.71 -18.65 -14.33
CA PRO A 169 11.90 -17.44 -14.44
C PRO A 169 12.09 -16.53 -13.23
N ILE A 170 12.09 -15.22 -13.50
CA ILE A 170 12.13 -14.19 -12.46
C ILE A 170 10.75 -13.51 -12.37
N VAL A 171 10.16 -13.52 -11.19
CA VAL A 171 8.97 -12.72 -10.89
C VAL A 171 9.34 -11.57 -9.95
N ALA A 172 9.24 -10.35 -10.45
CA ALA A 172 9.44 -9.14 -9.66
C ALA A 172 8.08 -8.67 -9.12
N LEU A 173 7.98 -8.41 -7.81
CA LEU A 173 6.73 -8.04 -7.16
C LEU A 173 6.90 -6.74 -6.38
N THR A 174 5.91 -5.85 -6.48
CA THR A 174 5.86 -4.64 -5.65
C THR A 174 4.44 -4.17 -5.44
N ALA A 175 4.23 -3.41 -4.36
CA ALA A 175 2.94 -2.76 -4.10
C ALA A 175 2.84 -1.38 -4.76
N THR A 176 3.98 -0.74 -5.03
CA THR A 176 4.06 0.67 -5.44
C THR A 176 5.15 0.85 -6.48
N ALA A 177 4.78 1.16 -7.70
CA ALA A 177 5.71 1.58 -8.75
C ALA A 177 4.95 2.42 -9.79
N ASP A 178 5.41 3.65 -9.99
CA ASP A 178 4.99 4.47 -11.12
C ASP A 178 5.57 3.94 -12.44
N LYS A 179 5.24 4.57 -13.54
CA LYS A 179 5.67 4.11 -14.87
C LYS A 179 7.20 4.07 -14.99
N ILE A 180 7.88 5.08 -14.48
CA ILE A 180 9.35 5.18 -14.54
C ILE A 180 10.00 4.08 -13.73
N THR A 181 9.54 3.87 -12.51
CA THR A 181 10.01 2.79 -11.64
C THR A 181 9.80 1.40 -12.26
N ARG A 182 8.67 1.17 -12.94
CA ARG A 182 8.40 -0.09 -13.65
C ARG A 182 9.39 -0.37 -14.77
N GLU A 183 9.64 0.63 -15.61
CA GLU A 183 10.62 0.52 -16.71
C GLU A 183 12.03 0.27 -16.17
N ASP A 184 12.38 0.92 -15.06
CA ASP A 184 13.68 0.74 -14.41
C ASP A 184 13.84 -0.67 -13.80
N ILE A 185 12.81 -1.21 -13.13
CA ILE A 185 12.81 -2.59 -12.61
C ILE A 185 13.07 -3.60 -13.74
N VAL A 186 12.34 -3.49 -14.85
CA VAL A 186 12.50 -4.39 -16.00
C VAL A 186 13.93 -4.34 -16.54
N ARG A 187 14.49 -3.13 -16.68
CA ARG A 187 15.84 -2.92 -17.20
C ARG A 187 16.92 -3.44 -16.26
N GLN A 188 16.84 -3.13 -14.97
CA GLN A 188 17.87 -3.49 -13.98
C GLN A 188 17.92 -4.99 -13.66
N LEU A 189 16.76 -5.66 -13.67
CA LEU A 189 16.67 -7.10 -13.48
C LEU A 189 16.95 -7.88 -14.77
N HIS A 190 17.14 -7.20 -15.91
CA HIS A 190 17.29 -7.83 -17.23
C HIS A 190 16.18 -8.83 -17.56
N LEU A 191 14.91 -8.51 -17.18
CA LEU A 191 13.79 -9.40 -17.42
C LEU A 191 13.58 -9.66 -18.91
N ASN A 192 13.42 -10.92 -19.28
CA ASN A 192 13.30 -11.34 -20.68
C ASN A 192 11.84 -11.28 -21.15
N HIS A 193 11.49 -10.28 -21.95
CA HIS A 193 10.12 -10.07 -22.47
C HIS A 193 9.03 -10.24 -21.39
N PRO A 194 9.18 -9.57 -20.22
CA PRO A 194 8.29 -9.81 -19.11
C PRO A 194 6.87 -9.33 -19.41
N ARG A 195 5.89 -10.08 -18.97
CA ARG A 195 4.54 -9.57 -18.91
C ARG A 195 4.36 -8.73 -17.65
N ILE A 196 3.80 -7.52 -17.81
CA ILE A 196 3.52 -6.62 -16.71
C ILE A 196 2.06 -6.81 -16.29
N PHE A 197 1.85 -7.26 -15.06
CA PHE A 197 0.53 -7.43 -14.46
C PHE A 197 0.30 -6.31 -13.45
N ILE A 198 -0.76 -5.53 -13.66
CA ILE A 198 -1.12 -4.43 -12.78
C ILE A 198 -2.51 -4.71 -12.23
N SER A 199 -2.57 -5.04 -10.94
CA SER A 199 -3.84 -5.10 -10.21
C SER A 199 -4.30 -3.70 -9.85
N SER A 200 -5.60 -3.51 -9.65
CA SER A 200 -6.11 -2.25 -9.15
C SER A 200 -5.42 -1.84 -7.84
N PHE A 201 -5.10 -0.56 -7.73
CA PHE A 201 -4.61 0.07 -6.50
C PHE A 201 -5.75 0.42 -5.55
N ASP A 202 -6.99 0.13 -5.93
CA ASP A 202 -8.14 0.44 -5.09
C ASP A 202 -8.22 -0.44 -3.84
N ARG A 203 -8.44 0.22 -2.71
CA ARG A 203 -8.65 -0.39 -1.41
C ARG A 203 -9.97 0.13 -0.82
N PRO A 204 -11.13 -0.34 -1.34
CA PRO A 204 -12.44 0.20 -0.98
C PRO A 204 -12.76 0.06 0.53
N ASN A 205 -12.14 -0.89 1.20
CA ASN A 205 -12.28 -1.12 2.63
C ASN A 205 -11.56 -0.09 3.52
N ILE A 206 -10.68 0.76 2.97
CA ILE A 206 -9.95 1.78 3.74
C ILE A 206 -10.62 3.14 3.55
N SER A 207 -11.09 3.78 4.60
CA SER A 207 -11.56 5.16 4.55
C SER A 207 -10.37 6.14 4.52
N LEU A 208 -10.55 7.26 3.82
CA LEU A 208 -9.50 8.27 3.66
C LEU A 208 -9.98 9.61 4.21
N THR A 209 -9.34 10.11 5.26
CA THR A 209 -9.69 11.38 5.89
C THR A 209 -8.47 12.28 6.02
N VAL A 210 -8.59 13.54 5.58
CA VAL A 210 -7.56 14.58 5.79
C VAL A 210 -8.11 15.66 6.73
N LYS A 211 -7.36 15.96 7.79
CA LYS A 211 -7.66 17.04 8.75
C LYS A 211 -6.65 18.17 8.61
N ARG A 212 -7.11 19.34 8.18
CA ARG A 212 -6.27 20.50 7.90
C ARG A 212 -6.32 21.50 9.06
N GLY A 213 -5.20 22.19 9.33
CA GLY A 213 -5.13 23.34 10.25
C GLY A 213 -5.16 22.99 11.75
N PHE A 214 -5.11 21.72 12.13
CA PHE A 214 -5.11 21.30 13.53
C PHE A 214 -3.78 21.64 14.21
N GLN A 215 -3.84 22.35 15.32
CA GLN A 215 -2.71 22.59 16.22
C GLN A 215 -2.42 21.34 17.07
N ALA A 216 -1.23 21.23 17.67
CA ALA A 216 -0.81 20.04 18.42
C ALA A 216 -1.82 19.59 19.50
N LYS A 217 -2.41 20.53 20.25
CA LYS A 217 -3.42 20.24 21.28
C LYS A 217 -4.71 19.67 20.67
N GLU A 218 -5.12 20.21 19.54
CA GLU A 218 -6.32 19.76 18.81
C GLU A 218 -6.09 18.39 18.16
N LYS A 219 -4.89 18.16 17.57
CA LYS A 219 -4.48 16.85 17.05
C LYS A 219 -4.56 15.78 18.15
N ASN A 220 -3.95 16.04 19.30
CA ASN A 220 -3.94 15.10 20.42
C ASN A 220 -5.36 14.78 20.90
N LYS A 221 -6.22 15.77 21.05
CA LYS A 221 -7.63 15.56 21.42
C LYS A 221 -8.36 14.72 20.36
N ALA A 222 -8.20 15.04 19.09
CA ALA A 222 -8.86 14.30 17.99
C ALA A 222 -8.36 12.85 17.91
N ILE A 223 -7.08 12.59 18.18
CA ILE A 223 -6.50 11.23 18.22
C ILE A 223 -7.11 10.44 19.39
N LEU A 224 -7.19 11.01 20.58
CA LEU A 224 -7.81 10.32 21.72
C LEU A 224 -9.27 9.98 21.47
N GLU A 225 -10.06 10.93 20.96
CA GLU A 225 -11.47 10.71 20.58
C GLU A 225 -11.61 9.63 19.50
N PHE A 226 -10.67 9.59 18.55
CA PHE A 226 -10.64 8.57 17.50
C PHE A 226 -10.34 7.18 18.08
N ILE A 227 -9.30 7.02 18.90
CA ILE A 227 -8.93 5.75 19.52
C ILE A 227 -10.06 5.22 20.44
N HIS A 228 -10.70 6.10 21.20
CA HIS A 228 -11.82 5.69 22.06
C HIS A 228 -13.02 5.15 21.25
N ARG A 229 -13.28 5.70 20.06
CA ARG A 229 -14.33 5.17 19.17
C ARG A 229 -13.99 3.79 18.59
N HIS A 230 -12.71 3.49 18.44
CA HIS A 230 -12.20 2.21 17.94
C HIS A 230 -12.01 1.13 19.02
N GLY A 231 -12.44 1.36 20.25
CA GLY A 231 -12.72 0.37 21.30
C GLY A 231 -11.75 -0.81 21.44
N GLY A 232 -10.43 -0.56 21.49
CA GLY A 232 -9.43 -1.64 21.68
C GLY A 232 -8.86 -2.24 20.40
N GLU A 233 -9.29 -1.77 19.23
CA GLU A 233 -8.74 -2.16 17.92
C GLU A 233 -7.29 -1.72 17.74
N SER A 234 -6.49 -2.54 17.04
CA SER A 234 -5.08 -2.26 16.79
C SER A 234 -4.88 -1.17 15.75
N GLY A 235 -3.95 -0.24 16.01
CA GLY A 235 -3.62 0.82 15.07
C GLY A 235 -2.20 1.36 15.17
N ILE A 236 -1.84 2.16 14.17
CA ILE A 236 -0.50 2.75 14.01
C ILE A 236 -0.60 4.26 13.91
N ILE A 237 0.26 4.98 14.62
CA ILE A 237 0.42 6.44 14.52
C ILE A 237 1.80 6.76 13.98
N TYR A 238 1.86 7.25 12.74
CA TYR A 238 3.12 7.70 12.13
C TYR A 238 3.45 9.13 12.50
N CYS A 239 4.67 9.36 12.99
CA CYS A 239 5.23 10.66 13.35
C CYS A 239 6.50 10.92 12.55
N MET A 240 6.77 12.18 12.23
CA MET A 240 7.94 12.60 11.45
C MET A 240 9.27 12.43 12.21
N SER A 241 9.28 12.57 13.52
CA SER A 241 10.51 12.55 14.34
C SER A 241 10.42 11.59 15.53
N ARG A 242 11.60 11.09 15.97
CA ARG A 242 11.74 10.23 17.14
C ARG A 242 11.12 10.84 18.40
N ASN A 243 11.47 12.09 18.71
CA ASN A 243 10.93 12.81 19.87
C ASN A 243 9.39 12.98 19.81
N LYS A 244 8.82 13.26 18.62
CA LYS A 244 7.36 13.33 18.48
C LYS A 244 6.71 11.98 18.71
N THR A 245 7.31 10.90 18.23
CA THR A 245 6.86 9.52 18.45
C THR A 245 6.76 9.20 19.94
N GLU A 246 7.82 9.50 20.71
CA GLU A 246 7.85 9.29 22.16
C GLU A 246 6.83 10.18 22.89
N THR A 247 6.74 11.47 22.51
CA THR A 247 5.79 12.43 23.12
C THR A 247 4.34 11.99 22.94
N VAL A 248 3.97 11.52 21.73
CA VAL A 248 2.62 11.04 21.44
C VAL A 248 2.34 9.75 22.22
N ALA A 249 3.29 8.80 22.26
CA ALA A 249 3.14 7.58 23.03
C ALA A 249 2.93 7.85 24.54
N GLN A 250 3.75 8.72 25.13
CA GLN A 250 3.59 9.12 26.53
C GLN A 250 2.22 9.76 26.82
N MET A 251 1.72 10.57 25.89
CA MET A 251 0.38 11.16 26.00
C MET A 251 -0.70 10.07 26.01
N LEU A 252 -0.61 9.05 25.15
CA LEU A 252 -1.54 7.92 25.09
C LEU A 252 -1.47 7.06 26.36
N GLN A 253 -0.27 6.74 26.82
CA GLN A 253 -0.04 5.94 28.03
C GLN A 253 -0.63 6.61 29.28
N LYS A 254 -0.52 7.94 29.40
CA LYS A 254 -1.16 8.73 30.48
C LYS A 254 -2.69 8.63 30.48
N GLN A 255 -3.30 8.26 29.35
CA GLN A 255 -4.74 8.02 29.21
C GLN A 255 -5.12 6.53 29.32
N GLY A 256 -4.18 5.70 29.77
CA GLY A 256 -4.41 4.26 29.95
C GLY A 256 -4.41 3.43 28.66
N ILE A 257 -4.01 4.01 27.52
CA ILE A 257 -3.92 3.29 26.24
C ILE A 257 -2.60 2.51 26.21
N ARG A 258 -2.69 1.19 25.98
CA ARG A 258 -1.51 0.32 25.83
C ARG A 258 -0.80 0.63 24.51
N CYS A 259 0.32 1.34 24.60
CA CYS A 259 1.02 1.91 23.46
C CYS A 259 2.53 1.67 23.55
N GLY A 260 3.16 1.27 22.45
CA GLY A 260 4.59 1.14 22.26
C GLY A 260 5.18 2.22 21.36
N VAL A 261 6.50 2.37 21.43
CA VAL A 261 7.30 3.32 20.61
C VAL A 261 8.19 2.53 19.68
N TYR A 262 8.29 2.97 18.41
CA TYR A 262 9.18 2.33 17.43
C TYR A 262 9.87 3.37 16.53
N HIS A 263 11.19 3.45 16.59
CA HIS A 263 12.01 4.26 15.70
C HIS A 263 13.47 3.76 15.65
N ALA A 264 14.22 4.14 14.64
CA ALA A 264 15.58 3.67 14.40
C ALA A 264 16.60 4.04 15.51
N GLY A 265 16.27 4.96 16.41
CA GLY A 265 17.12 5.33 17.55
C GLY A 265 17.02 4.39 18.76
N LEU A 266 16.07 3.44 18.76
CA LEU A 266 15.93 2.42 19.80
C LEU A 266 16.89 1.25 19.55
N SER A 267 17.26 0.52 20.62
CA SER A 267 17.99 -0.74 20.49
C SER A 267 17.22 -1.78 19.66
N THR A 268 17.92 -2.70 19.02
CA THR A 268 17.26 -3.79 18.27
C THR A 268 16.33 -4.57 19.16
N GLN A 269 16.76 -4.94 20.38
CA GLN A 269 15.94 -5.64 21.34
C GLN A 269 14.62 -4.91 21.65
N HIS A 270 14.66 -3.61 21.91
CA HIS A 270 13.46 -2.83 22.22
C HIS A 270 12.52 -2.73 21.02
N ARG A 271 13.07 -2.64 19.79
CA ARG A 271 12.27 -2.67 18.56
C ARG A 271 11.57 -4.00 18.36
N ASP A 272 12.29 -5.11 18.58
CA ASP A 272 11.78 -6.46 18.44
C ASP A 272 10.70 -6.74 19.51
N GLU A 273 10.91 -6.33 20.77
CA GLU A 273 9.91 -6.42 21.84
C GLU A 273 8.64 -5.64 21.48
N THR A 274 8.75 -4.38 21.06
CA THR A 274 7.60 -3.55 20.66
C THR A 274 6.85 -4.15 19.48
N GLN A 275 7.56 -4.65 18.48
CA GLN A 275 6.97 -5.30 17.31
C GLN A 275 6.24 -6.58 17.72
N ASN A 276 6.86 -7.44 18.52
CA ASN A 276 6.27 -8.67 19.02
C ASN A 276 5.05 -8.39 19.90
N ASP A 277 5.09 -7.38 20.75
CA ASP A 277 3.96 -6.99 21.58
C ASP A 277 2.77 -6.49 20.77
N PHE A 278 3.05 -5.76 19.68
CA PHE A 278 2.00 -5.30 18.76
C PHE A 278 1.41 -6.45 17.95
N ILE A 279 2.26 -7.33 17.42
CA ILE A 279 1.84 -8.51 16.65
C ILE A 279 0.96 -9.43 17.49
N ASN A 280 1.30 -9.61 18.78
CA ASN A 280 0.60 -10.49 19.71
C ASN A 280 -0.54 -9.80 20.52
N ASP A 281 -1.00 -8.62 20.08
CA ASP A 281 -2.09 -7.86 20.72
C ASP A 281 -1.83 -7.49 22.21
N ARG A 282 -0.57 -7.52 22.67
CA ARG A 282 -0.20 -7.08 24.03
C ARG A 282 -0.28 -5.57 24.16
N ILE A 283 0.06 -4.84 23.09
CA ILE A 283 -0.18 -3.42 22.94
C ILE A 283 -1.17 -3.16 21.80
N GLN A 284 -2.01 -2.15 21.98
CA GLN A 284 -3.05 -1.76 21.02
C GLN A 284 -2.50 -0.83 19.96
N VAL A 285 -1.63 0.09 20.33
CA VAL A 285 -1.15 1.17 19.48
C VAL A 285 0.37 1.14 19.38
N VAL A 286 0.90 1.37 18.17
CA VAL A 286 2.31 1.71 17.99
C VAL A 286 2.43 3.13 17.49
N CYS A 287 3.14 3.97 18.24
CA CYS A 287 3.61 5.26 17.77
C CYS A 287 4.98 5.07 17.12
N ALA A 288 5.13 5.44 15.84
CA ALA A 288 6.31 5.10 15.08
C ALA A 288 6.75 6.19 14.11
N THR A 289 8.03 6.16 13.76
CA THR A 289 8.51 6.78 12.53
C THR A 289 8.34 5.82 11.35
N ILE A 290 8.71 6.25 10.14
CA ILE A 290 8.74 5.38 8.94
C ILE A 290 9.58 4.10 9.12
N ALA A 291 10.42 4.01 10.16
CA ALA A 291 11.17 2.80 10.49
C ALA A 291 10.27 1.61 10.88
N PHE A 292 9.06 1.88 11.39
CA PHE A 292 8.01 0.86 11.59
C PHE A 292 7.24 0.69 10.28
N GLY A 293 7.93 0.11 9.33
CA GLY A 293 7.49 0.12 7.95
C GLY A 293 7.42 -1.27 7.35
N MET A 294 8.24 -1.50 6.33
CA MET A 294 8.32 -2.79 5.67
C MET A 294 8.59 -3.91 6.71
N GLY A 295 7.93 -5.04 6.57
CA GLY A 295 8.09 -6.18 7.49
C GLY A 295 6.99 -6.40 8.53
N ILE A 296 5.96 -5.55 8.57
CA ILE A 296 4.82 -5.77 9.46
C ILE A 296 3.67 -6.36 8.66
N ASP A 297 3.36 -7.62 8.92
CA ASP A 297 2.29 -8.35 8.23
C ASP A 297 1.08 -8.66 9.14
N LYS A 298 0.85 -7.83 10.16
CA LYS A 298 -0.34 -7.94 11.01
C LYS A 298 -1.59 -7.62 10.20
N SER A 299 -2.46 -8.61 10.00
CA SER A 299 -3.63 -8.49 9.12
C SER A 299 -4.77 -7.65 9.70
N ASN A 300 -4.87 -7.57 11.03
CA ASN A 300 -5.97 -6.95 11.77
C ASN A 300 -5.68 -5.54 12.30
N VAL A 301 -4.81 -4.78 11.63
CA VAL A 301 -4.68 -3.34 11.89
C VAL A 301 -5.94 -2.64 11.38
N ARG A 302 -6.70 -2.00 12.27
CA ARG A 302 -7.98 -1.37 11.91
C ARG A 302 -7.85 0.09 11.54
N TRP A 303 -6.78 0.77 11.93
CA TRP A 303 -6.61 2.17 11.60
C TRP A 303 -5.14 2.60 11.54
N VAL A 304 -4.91 3.63 10.72
CA VAL A 304 -3.59 4.29 10.58
C VAL A 304 -3.79 5.80 10.67
N ILE A 305 -3.03 6.45 11.54
CA ILE A 305 -3.01 7.90 11.70
C ILE A 305 -1.64 8.44 11.31
N HIS A 306 -1.62 9.45 10.44
CA HIS A 306 -0.43 10.27 10.18
C HIS A 306 -0.52 11.55 10.99
N TYR A 307 0.30 11.65 12.04
CA TYR A 307 0.39 12.85 12.88
C TYR A 307 0.98 14.04 12.11
N ASN A 308 1.85 13.75 11.16
CA ASN A 308 2.51 14.69 10.26
C ASN A 308 2.33 14.26 8.79
N LEU A 309 2.54 15.21 7.86
CA LEU A 309 2.51 14.92 6.43
C LEU A 309 3.60 13.92 6.04
N PRO A 310 3.30 12.85 5.30
CA PRO A 310 4.31 11.97 4.68
C PRO A 310 5.11 12.68 3.59
N LYS A 311 6.30 12.16 3.27
CA LYS A 311 7.19 12.74 2.26
C LYS A 311 6.69 12.57 0.81
N SER A 312 5.85 11.58 0.54
CA SER A 312 5.35 11.26 -0.80
C SER A 312 4.04 10.47 -0.74
N ILE A 313 3.32 10.43 -1.86
CA ILE A 313 2.09 9.62 -2.02
C ILE A 313 2.41 8.13 -1.92
N GLU A 314 3.53 7.66 -2.44
CA GLU A 314 3.93 6.24 -2.38
C GLU A 314 4.14 5.81 -0.92
N SER A 315 4.88 6.61 -0.14
CA SER A 315 5.07 6.34 1.29
C SER A 315 3.74 6.34 2.03
N PHE A 316 2.90 7.34 1.78
CA PHE A 316 1.55 7.42 2.35
C PHE A 316 0.70 6.19 2.01
N TYR A 317 0.66 5.81 0.72
CA TYR A 317 -0.12 4.67 0.24
C TYR A 317 0.36 3.35 0.87
N GLN A 318 1.67 3.16 0.98
CA GLN A 318 2.26 1.99 1.63
C GLN A 318 1.93 1.92 3.13
N GLU A 319 1.98 3.07 3.82
CA GLU A 319 1.71 3.18 5.25
C GLU A 319 0.22 2.95 5.56
N ILE A 320 -0.71 3.56 4.82
CA ILE A 320 -2.15 3.29 4.98
C ILE A 320 -2.53 1.87 4.56
N GLY A 321 -1.79 1.29 3.61
CA GLY A 321 -1.97 -0.08 3.13
C GLY A 321 -1.75 -1.16 4.20
N ARG A 322 -1.22 -0.80 5.38
CA ARG A 322 -1.11 -1.70 6.54
C ARG A 322 -2.45 -1.98 7.19
N ALA A 323 -3.40 -1.03 7.07
CA ALA A 323 -4.74 -1.21 7.58
C ALA A 323 -5.56 -2.17 6.70
N GLY A 324 -6.39 -2.99 7.32
CA GLY A 324 -7.39 -3.83 6.65
C GLY A 324 -6.84 -4.80 5.62
N ARG A 325 -5.70 -5.44 5.87
CA ARG A 325 -5.14 -6.45 4.95
C ARG A 325 -6.04 -7.67 4.77
N ASP A 326 -6.84 -7.96 5.77
CA ASP A 326 -7.87 -9.01 5.75
C ASP A 326 -9.13 -8.63 4.96
N GLY A 327 -9.21 -7.38 4.45
CA GLY A 327 -10.33 -6.85 3.68
C GLY A 327 -11.46 -6.27 4.53
N LEU A 328 -11.34 -6.28 5.86
CA LEU A 328 -12.32 -5.66 6.75
C LEU A 328 -12.22 -4.13 6.73
N PRO A 329 -13.30 -3.40 7.04
CA PRO A 329 -13.31 -1.95 7.10
C PRO A 329 -12.20 -1.41 8.01
N SER A 330 -11.55 -0.35 7.56
CA SER A 330 -10.43 0.27 8.28
C SER A 330 -10.38 1.77 7.99
N ASP A 331 -9.90 2.55 8.96
CA ASP A 331 -9.89 3.99 8.89
C ASP A 331 -8.50 4.58 8.78
N THR A 332 -8.35 5.64 8.00
CA THR A 332 -7.10 6.42 7.96
C THR A 332 -7.35 7.91 8.17
N VAL A 333 -6.45 8.52 8.94
CA VAL A 333 -6.48 9.97 9.20
C VAL A 333 -5.11 10.57 8.94
N LEU A 334 -5.06 11.57 8.07
CA LEU A 334 -3.89 12.38 7.81
C LEU A 334 -4.08 13.78 8.41
N PHE A 335 -3.21 14.20 9.31
CA PHE A 335 -3.13 15.58 9.75
C PHE A 335 -2.17 16.36 8.86
N TYR A 336 -2.67 17.41 8.23
CA TYR A 336 -1.89 18.31 7.39
C TYR A 336 -1.67 19.67 8.06
N SER A 337 -0.43 20.14 8.05
CA SER A 337 -0.06 21.48 8.52
C SER A 337 1.02 22.08 7.63
N LEU A 338 0.98 23.41 7.46
CA LEU A 338 2.00 24.15 6.70
C LEU A 338 3.40 24.01 7.33
N GLY A 339 3.48 23.89 8.67
CA GLY A 339 4.75 23.67 9.37
C GLY A 339 5.44 22.37 8.98
N ASP A 340 4.66 21.27 8.80
CA ASP A 340 5.19 20.01 8.34
C ASP A 340 5.73 20.14 6.90
N LEU A 341 5.01 20.84 6.02
CA LEU A 341 5.41 21.06 4.63
C LEU A 341 6.73 21.83 4.54
N ILE A 342 6.88 22.92 5.30
CA ILE A 342 8.12 23.73 5.32
C ILE A 342 9.31 22.88 5.75
N LEU A 343 9.15 22.06 6.79
CA LEU A 343 10.21 21.18 7.29
C LEU A 343 10.58 20.11 6.26
N LEU A 344 9.60 19.47 5.63
CA LEU A 344 9.83 18.46 4.58
C LEU A 344 10.47 19.06 3.33
N THR A 345 10.10 20.28 2.94
CA THR A 345 10.72 21.00 1.83
C THR A 345 12.21 21.23 2.11
N LYS A 346 12.57 21.61 3.34
CA LYS A 346 13.97 21.76 3.74
C LYS A 346 14.72 20.41 3.60
N PHE A 347 14.19 19.32 4.13
CA PHE A 347 14.82 18.00 4.01
C PHE A 347 14.96 17.54 2.55
N ALA A 348 13.92 17.77 1.73
CA ALA A 348 13.98 17.43 0.30
C ALA A 348 15.06 18.24 -0.42
N SER A 349 15.22 19.53 -0.09
CA SER A 349 16.24 20.41 -0.70
C SER A 349 17.67 20.05 -0.32
N GLU A 350 17.88 19.41 0.83
CA GLU A 350 19.19 18.97 1.32
C GLU A 350 19.56 17.54 0.84
N SER A 351 18.66 16.87 0.12
CA SER A 351 18.88 15.49 -0.33
C SER A 351 19.65 15.40 -1.66
N ASN A 352 20.34 14.27 -1.90
CA ASN A 352 21.04 13.99 -3.16
C ASN A 352 20.11 13.92 -4.40
N GLN A 353 18.80 13.79 -4.18
CA GLN A 353 17.77 13.72 -5.22
C GLN A 353 16.76 14.86 -5.05
N GLN A 354 17.25 16.06 -4.86
CA GLN A 354 16.45 17.24 -4.51
C GLN A 354 15.21 17.42 -5.39
N ASN A 355 15.36 17.46 -6.71
CA ASN A 355 14.25 17.73 -7.63
C ASN A 355 13.15 16.69 -7.49
N ILE A 356 13.52 15.41 -7.48
CA ILE A 356 12.57 14.28 -7.37
C ILE A 356 11.80 14.35 -6.05
N ASN A 357 12.53 14.59 -4.94
CA ASN A 357 11.91 14.63 -3.62
C ASN A 357 10.98 15.83 -3.44
N LEU A 358 11.33 16.99 -4.03
CA LEU A 358 10.46 18.17 -4.03
C LEU A 358 9.19 17.94 -4.85
N GLU A 359 9.29 17.33 -6.03
CA GLU A 359 8.13 16.99 -6.86
C GLU A 359 7.18 16.00 -6.16
N LYS A 360 7.73 14.95 -5.55
CA LYS A 360 6.95 13.98 -4.76
C LYS A 360 6.25 14.63 -3.58
N LEU A 361 6.94 15.52 -2.86
CA LEU A 361 6.37 16.28 -1.76
C LEU A 361 5.26 17.22 -2.24
N GLN A 362 5.44 17.88 -3.38
CA GLN A 362 4.42 18.74 -3.98
C GLN A 362 3.15 17.93 -4.32
N ARG A 363 3.29 16.71 -4.85
CA ARG A 363 2.14 15.82 -5.12
C ARG A 363 1.43 15.42 -3.83
N MET A 364 2.16 15.16 -2.76
CA MET A 364 1.59 14.85 -1.44
C MET A 364 0.85 16.06 -0.85
N GLN A 365 1.39 17.27 -1.00
CA GLN A 365 0.71 18.52 -0.64
C GLN A 365 -0.61 18.67 -1.41
N GLN A 366 -0.55 18.52 -2.73
CA GLN A 366 -1.73 18.60 -3.60
C GLN A 366 -2.82 17.60 -3.20
N TYR A 367 -2.44 16.38 -2.83
CA TYR A 367 -3.36 15.39 -2.28
C TYR A 367 -4.01 15.87 -0.96
N ALA A 368 -3.22 16.41 -0.05
CA ALA A 368 -3.71 16.86 1.26
C ALA A 368 -4.64 18.10 1.15
N GLU A 369 -4.39 18.98 0.18
CA GLU A 369 -5.15 20.21 -0.04
C GLU A 369 -6.35 20.05 -1.00
N ALA A 370 -6.47 18.91 -1.69
CA ALA A 370 -7.49 18.69 -2.68
C ALA A 370 -8.92 18.69 -2.12
N ASP A 371 -9.86 19.16 -2.94
CA ASP A 371 -11.31 19.07 -2.71
C ASP A 371 -11.99 18.10 -3.69
N ILE A 372 -11.21 17.13 -4.18
CA ILE A 372 -11.62 16.04 -5.06
C ILE A 372 -11.54 14.73 -4.28
N CYS A 373 -12.30 13.71 -4.70
CA CYS A 373 -12.29 12.40 -4.09
C CYS A 373 -10.85 11.90 -3.88
N ARG A 374 -10.46 11.65 -2.62
CA ARG A 374 -9.12 11.23 -2.22
C ARG A 374 -8.66 9.98 -2.97
N ARG A 375 -9.57 9.03 -3.16
CA ARG A 375 -9.28 7.78 -3.84
C ARG A 375 -8.99 7.98 -5.31
N ARG A 376 -9.74 8.82 -5.99
CA ARG A 376 -9.47 9.16 -7.40
C ARG A 376 -8.08 9.74 -7.60
N ILE A 377 -7.63 10.58 -6.68
CA ILE A 377 -6.28 11.16 -6.73
C ILE A 377 -5.21 10.07 -6.56
N LEU A 378 -5.37 9.16 -5.58
CA LEU A 378 -4.44 8.05 -5.38
C LEU A 378 -4.40 7.12 -6.60
N LEU A 379 -5.54 6.74 -7.14
CA LEU A 379 -5.62 5.87 -8.31
C LEU A 379 -5.00 6.53 -9.54
N SER A 380 -5.32 7.81 -9.79
CA SER A 380 -4.74 8.59 -10.88
C SER A 380 -3.21 8.71 -10.76
N TYR A 381 -2.68 8.89 -9.55
CA TYR A 381 -1.24 8.93 -9.30
C TYR A 381 -0.53 7.65 -9.75
N PHE A 382 -1.14 6.49 -9.55
CA PHE A 382 -0.61 5.19 -9.97
C PHE A 382 -0.97 4.81 -11.42
N GLY A 383 -1.60 5.74 -12.17
CA GLY A 383 -1.98 5.54 -13.57
C GLY A 383 -3.28 4.75 -13.77
N GLU A 384 -4.09 4.60 -12.72
CA GLU A 384 -5.42 3.99 -12.79
C GLU A 384 -6.49 5.07 -12.88
N THR A 385 -7.35 4.98 -13.89
CA THR A 385 -8.40 5.98 -14.13
C THR A 385 -9.74 5.48 -13.63
N THR A 386 -10.40 6.26 -12.78
CA THR A 386 -11.80 6.04 -12.38
C THR A 386 -12.60 7.31 -12.53
N THR A 387 -13.84 7.18 -12.97
CA THR A 387 -14.80 8.29 -13.11
C THR A 387 -15.67 8.44 -11.88
N GLU A 388 -15.76 7.41 -11.03
CA GLU A 388 -16.65 7.38 -9.87
C GLU A 388 -15.94 7.86 -8.60
N ASP A 389 -16.67 8.59 -7.78
CA ASP A 389 -16.26 8.98 -6.44
C ASP A 389 -16.45 7.81 -5.47
N CYS A 390 -15.51 7.61 -4.54
CA CYS A 390 -15.44 6.40 -3.73
C CYS A 390 -16.54 6.27 -2.64
N GLY A 391 -17.28 7.33 -2.32
CA GLY A 391 -18.25 7.37 -1.22
C GLY A 391 -17.65 7.23 0.20
N ASN A 392 -16.36 6.88 0.33
CA ASN A 392 -15.72 6.51 1.60
C ASN A 392 -14.52 7.41 1.98
N CYS A 393 -14.45 8.65 1.48
CA CYS A 393 -13.45 9.63 1.94
C CYS A 393 -14.13 10.88 2.52
N ASP A 394 -13.36 11.72 3.19
CA ASP A 394 -13.84 12.98 3.79
C ASP A 394 -14.53 13.90 2.78
N VAL A 395 -13.98 13.99 1.56
CA VAL A 395 -14.55 14.80 0.47
C VAL A 395 -15.86 14.22 -0.05
N CYS A 396 -15.97 12.90 -0.20
CA CYS A 396 -17.22 12.27 -0.64
C CYS A 396 -18.34 12.37 0.42
N LYS A 397 -17.98 12.30 1.70
CA LYS A 397 -18.91 12.47 2.82
C LYS A 397 -19.39 13.91 2.99
N ASN A 398 -18.55 14.89 2.58
CA ASN A 398 -18.86 16.32 2.61
C ASN A 398 -18.49 16.95 1.25
N PRO A 399 -19.25 16.68 0.19
CA PRO A 399 -18.87 17.06 -1.15
C PRO A 399 -18.88 18.59 -1.34
N PRO A 400 -17.82 19.15 -1.95
CA PRO A 400 -17.79 20.55 -2.30
C PRO A 400 -18.76 20.84 -3.45
N GLN A 401 -19.12 22.12 -3.62
CA GLN A 401 -19.93 22.55 -4.74
C GLN A 401 -19.17 22.37 -6.06
N ARG A 402 -19.81 21.72 -7.03
CA ARG A 402 -19.25 21.45 -8.37
C ARG A 402 -20.06 22.15 -9.46
N PHE A 403 -19.40 22.35 -10.61
CA PHE A 403 -20.03 22.90 -11.82
C PHE A 403 -19.51 22.16 -13.06
N ASP A 404 -20.20 22.32 -14.19
CA ASP A 404 -19.71 21.81 -15.47
C ASP A 404 -18.52 22.63 -15.96
N GLY A 405 -17.34 22.09 -15.78
CA GLY A 405 -16.05 22.66 -16.19
C GLY A 405 -15.55 22.16 -17.53
N THR A 406 -16.38 21.45 -18.31
CA THR A 406 -15.98 20.79 -19.56
C THR A 406 -15.25 21.75 -20.51
N VAL A 407 -15.77 22.96 -20.71
CA VAL A 407 -15.15 23.95 -21.59
C VAL A 407 -13.77 24.39 -21.08
N ILE A 408 -13.61 24.56 -19.76
CA ILE A 408 -12.32 24.93 -19.14
C ILE A 408 -11.29 23.82 -19.38
N VAL A 409 -11.69 22.57 -19.16
CA VAL A 409 -10.85 21.39 -19.41
C VAL A 409 -10.47 21.28 -20.89
N GLN A 410 -11.42 21.47 -21.80
CA GLN A 410 -11.17 21.43 -23.24
C GLN A 410 -10.21 22.53 -23.71
N LYS A 411 -10.31 23.75 -23.17
CA LYS A 411 -9.35 24.84 -23.45
C LYS A 411 -7.92 24.41 -23.12
N ALA A 412 -7.72 23.85 -21.91
CA ALA A 412 -6.40 23.40 -21.45
C ALA A 412 -5.87 22.23 -22.27
N LEU A 413 -6.66 21.17 -22.45
CA LEU A 413 -6.26 19.98 -23.20
C LEU A 413 -6.01 20.27 -24.68
N SER A 414 -6.79 21.18 -25.31
CA SER A 414 -6.54 21.65 -26.65
C SER A 414 -5.19 22.37 -26.79
N ALA A 415 -4.79 23.16 -25.80
CA ALA A 415 -3.49 23.81 -25.79
C ALA A 415 -2.36 22.80 -25.66
N ILE A 416 -2.49 21.81 -24.73
CA ILE A 416 -1.52 20.72 -24.57
C ILE A 416 -1.38 19.93 -25.89
N ALA A 417 -2.48 19.55 -26.53
CA ALA A 417 -2.45 18.81 -27.80
C ALA A 417 -1.75 19.58 -28.93
N ARG A 418 -2.05 20.88 -29.06
CA ARG A 418 -1.50 21.75 -30.13
C ARG A 418 -0.03 22.08 -29.95
N THR A 419 0.51 21.89 -28.79
CA THR A 419 1.94 22.05 -28.48
C THR A 419 2.67 20.69 -28.45
N GLU A 420 2.08 19.69 -29.13
CA GLU A 420 2.64 18.32 -29.21
C GLU A 420 2.93 17.69 -27.85
N GLN A 421 2.20 18.14 -26.84
CA GLN A 421 2.38 17.68 -25.44
C GLN A 421 3.80 17.93 -24.89
N GLN A 422 4.46 19.01 -25.33
CA GLN A 422 5.83 19.38 -24.95
C GLN A 422 5.89 20.70 -24.18
N ILE A 423 4.93 20.91 -23.28
CA ILE A 423 4.85 22.10 -22.44
C ILE A 423 4.68 21.77 -20.97
N SER A 424 5.18 22.67 -20.11
CA SER A 424 4.99 22.66 -18.67
C SER A 424 3.67 23.37 -18.27
N ILE A 425 3.25 23.21 -16.99
CA ILE A 425 2.07 23.91 -16.45
C ILE A 425 2.20 25.43 -16.58
N GLY A 426 3.38 26.00 -16.27
CA GLY A 426 3.58 27.46 -16.36
C GLY A 426 3.41 27.98 -17.78
N LEU A 427 4.02 27.31 -18.76
CA LEU A 427 3.90 27.67 -20.17
C LEU A 427 2.47 27.50 -20.71
N LEU A 428 1.75 26.47 -20.24
CA LEU A 428 0.34 26.28 -20.56
C LEU A 428 -0.51 27.47 -20.07
N ILE A 429 -0.28 27.96 -18.85
CA ILE A 429 -0.98 29.12 -18.32
C ILE A 429 -0.67 30.37 -19.14
N ASP A 430 0.58 30.59 -19.55
CA ASP A 430 0.96 31.70 -20.41
C ASP A 430 0.22 31.67 -21.76
N ILE A 431 0.16 30.51 -22.40
CA ILE A 431 -0.58 30.33 -23.66
C ILE A 431 -2.07 30.62 -23.46
N LEU A 432 -2.70 30.02 -22.45
CA LEU A 432 -4.13 30.20 -22.18
C LEU A 432 -4.50 31.65 -21.84
N ARG A 433 -3.63 32.33 -21.10
CA ARG A 433 -3.79 33.76 -20.75
C ARG A 433 -3.46 34.71 -21.90
N GLY A 434 -2.71 34.25 -22.89
CA GLY A 434 -2.21 35.08 -23.97
C GLY A 434 -1.06 35.99 -23.54
N ASN A 435 -0.18 35.49 -22.69
CA ASN A 435 1.01 36.19 -22.23
C ASN A 435 2.14 35.99 -23.26
N TYR A 436 2.81 37.08 -23.65
CA TYR A 436 3.98 37.05 -24.53
C TYR A 436 5.26 36.84 -23.72
N SER A 437 5.42 35.64 -23.13
CA SER A 437 6.69 35.27 -22.51
C SER A 437 7.75 34.95 -23.57
N ALA A 438 9.03 35.01 -23.21
CA ALA A 438 10.14 34.70 -24.14
C ALA A 438 10.02 33.27 -24.70
N GLU A 439 9.51 32.32 -23.93
CA GLU A 439 9.31 30.95 -24.36
C GLU A 439 8.13 30.81 -25.33
N VAL A 440 7.01 31.50 -25.08
CA VAL A 440 5.85 31.55 -25.98
C VAL A 440 6.23 32.10 -27.33
N THR A 441 6.92 33.24 -27.36
CA THR A 441 7.32 33.89 -28.61
C THR A 441 8.43 33.13 -29.34
N GLY A 442 9.39 32.55 -28.61
CA GLY A 442 10.48 31.78 -29.19
C GLY A 442 10.02 30.47 -29.87
N LYS A 443 8.92 29.89 -29.42
CA LYS A 443 8.33 28.68 -29.99
C LYS A 443 7.15 28.95 -30.95
N GLY A 444 6.78 30.21 -31.18
CA GLY A 444 5.68 30.58 -32.06
C GLY A 444 4.28 30.27 -31.52
N TYR A 445 4.13 30.03 -30.23
CA TYR A 445 2.86 29.63 -29.63
C TYR A 445 1.80 30.74 -29.57
N GLN A 446 2.17 31.99 -29.78
CA GLN A 446 1.23 33.11 -29.94
C GLN A 446 0.31 32.96 -31.17
N GLU A 447 0.66 32.10 -32.15
CA GLU A 447 -0.15 31.84 -33.34
C GLU A 447 -1.16 30.70 -33.16
N LEU A 448 -1.10 29.99 -32.02
CA LEU A 448 -2.04 28.92 -31.73
C LEU A 448 -3.46 29.46 -31.54
N LYS A 449 -4.47 28.75 -32.05
CA LYS A 449 -5.89 29.08 -31.80
C LYS A 449 -6.28 29.09 -30.32
N THR A 450 -5.46 28.47 -29.47
CA THR A 450 -5.64 28.41 -28.01
C THR A 450 -4.93 29.56 -27.28
N PHE A 451 -4.14 30.36 -27.97
CA PHE A 451 -3.48 31.52 -27.35
C PHE A 451 -4.51 32.55 -26.91
N GLY A 452 -4.54 32.83 -25.62
CA GLY A 452 -5.50 33.75 -25.02
C GLY A 452 -6.93 33.20 -24.90
N ALA A 453 -7.18 31.92 -25.17
CA ALA A 453 -8.52 31.32 -25.06
C ALA A 453 -9.06 31.26 -23.63
N GLY A 454 -8.22 31.44 -22.62
CA GLY A 454 -8.55 31.46 -21.22
C GLY A 454 -8.24 32.77 -20.51
N ARG A 455 -8.26 33.91 -21.21
CA ARG A 455 -8.00 35.24 -20.62
C ARG A 455 -9.01 35.66 -19.55
N ASP A 456 -10.22 35.13 -19.64
CA ASP A 456 -11.34 35.33 -18.72
C ASP A 456 -11.07 34.74 -17.31
N ILE A 457 -10.15 33.78 -17.19
CA ILE A 457 -9.81 33.12 -15.91
C ILE A 457 -8.48 33.69 -15.37
N PRO A 458 -8.42 34.11 -14.09
CA PRO A 458 -7.20 34.58 -13.46
C PRO A 458 -6.08 33.51 -13.44
N PRO A 459 -4.78 33.89 -13.46
CA PRO A 459 -3.68 32.92 -13.43
C PRO A 459 -3.73 31.95 -12.22
N ARG A 460 -4.13 32.45 -11.03
CA ARG A 460 -4.29 31.64 -9.84
C ARG A 460 -5.36 30.57 -10.03
N ASP A 461 -6.50 30.95 -10.58
CA ASP A 461 -7.62 30.01 -10.81
C ASP A 461 -7.26 28.97 -11.87
N TRP A 462 -6.46 29.35 -12.87
CA TRP A 462 -5.90 28.40 -13.82
C TRP A 462 -5.01 27.36 -13.12
N GLN A 463 -4.16 27.78 -12.16
CA GLN A 463 -3.35 26.84 -11.38
C GLN A 463 -4.24 25.84 -10.64
N ASP A 464 -5.30 26.31 -9.98
CA ASP A 464 -6.23 25.47 -9.22
C ASP A 464 -7.02 24.52 -10.15
N TYR A 465 -7.52 25.01 -11.30
CA TYR A 465 -8.20 24.13 -12.28
C TYR A 465 -7.27 23.11 -12.91
N LEU A 466 -6.04 23.49 -13.27
CA LEU A 466 -5.06 22.53 -13.81
C LEU A 466 -4.68 21.49 -12.77
N LEU A 467 -4.59 21.87 -11.50
CA LEU A 467 -4.40 20.92 -10.41
C LEU A 467 -5.56 19.93 -10.30
N GLN A 468 -6.80 20.42 -10.35
CA GLN A 468 -7.98 19.54 -10.36
C GLN A 468 -7.96 18.59 -11.57
N MET A 469 -7.62 19.08 -12.77
CA MET A 469 -7.52 18.26 -13.99
C MET A 469 -6.46 17.16 -13.87
N LEU A 470 -5.32 17.47 -13.26
CA LEU A 470 -4.24 16.52 -12.98
C LEU A 470 -4.71 15.45 -11.97
N GLN A 471 -5.39 15.87 -10.87
CA GLN A 471 -5.95 14.98 -9.85
C GLN A 471 -7.09 14.09 -10.39
N LEU A 472 -7.86 14.59 -11.35
CA LEU A 472 -8.91 13.85 -12.05
C LEU A 472 -8.34 12.92 -13.14
N GLY A 473 -7.04 12.99 -13.41
CA GLY A 473 -6.37 12.15 -14.37
C GLY A 473 -6.66 12.52 -15.83
N TYR A 474 -6.96 13.78 -16.15
CA TYR A 474 -7.15 14.21 -17.53
C TYR A 474 -5.83 14.40 -18.27
N PHE A 475 -4.76 14.70 -17.56
CA PHE A 475 -3.38 14.67 -18.05
C PHE A 475 -2.43 14.21 -16.96
N GLU A 476 -1.24 13.80 -17.31
CA GLU A 476 -0.13 13.44 -16.42
C GLU A 476 1.09 14.32 -16.67
N ILE A 477 2.03 14.36 -15.71
CA ILE A 477 3.31 15.06 -15.85
C ILE A 477 4.40 14.03 -16.11
N ALA A 478 5.06 14.12 -17.26
CA ALA A 478 6.22 13.30 -17.60
C ALA A 478 7.50 13.96 -17.01
N TYR A 479 7.84 13.59 -15.78
CA TYR A 479 8.99 14.15 -15.05
C TYR A 479 10.34 13.88 -15.72
N ASN A 480 10.46 12.74 -16.39
CA ASN A 480 11.63 12.37 -17.19
C ASN A 480 11.73 13.13 -18.52
N GLU A 481 10.70 13.87 -18.91
CA GLU A 481 10.62 14.66 -20.15
C GLU A 481 10.44 16.16 -19.86
N ASN A 482 11.26 16.75 -19.03
CA ASN A 482 11.22 18.17 -18.65
C ASN A 482 9.85 18.63 -18.08
N ASN A 483 9.16 17.79 -17.33
CA ASN A 483 7.84 18.05 -16.76
C ASN A 483 6.76 18.34 -17.83
N HIS A 484 6.88 17.72 -19.00
CA HIS A 484 5.90 17.86 -20.07
C HIS A 484 4.56 17.24 -19.70
N LEU A 485 3.47 17.87 -20.17
CA LEU A 485 2.11 17.42 -19.91
C LEU A 485 1.68 16.42 -20.99
N LYS A 486 1.21 15.24 -20.57
CA LYS A 486 0.70 14.19 -21.48
C LYS A 486 -0.78 13.97 -21.24
N ILE A 487 -1.57 13.97 -22.32
CA ILE A 487 -3.02 13.76 -22.24
C ILE A 487 -3.30 12.27 -22.06
N THR A 488 -4.14 11.93 -21.06
CA THR A 488 -4.56 10.55 -20.81
C THR A 488 -5.74 10.15 -21.71
N SER A 489 -6.14 8.87 -21.67
CA SER A 489 -7.35 8.39 -22.34
C SER A 489 -8.61 9.10 -21.80
N SER A 490 -8.67 9.35 -20.49
CA SER A 490 -9.76 10.10 -19.86
C SER A 490 -9.81 11.54 -20.32
N GLY A 491 -8.65 12.20 -20.39
CA GLY A 491 -8.54 13.56 -20.95
C GLY A 491 -8.98 13.63 -22.42
N SER A 492 -8.58 12.65 -23.22
CA SER A 492 -9.01 12.56 -24.62
C SER A 492 -10.53 12.46 -24.74
N ASN A 493 -11.20 11.71 -23.87
CA ASN A 493 -12.66 11.61 -23.89
C ASN A 493 -13.34 12.96 -23.61
N VAL A 494 -12.82 13.74 -22.66
CA VAL A 494 -13.33 15.10 -22.38
C VAL A 494 -12.99 16.06 -23.54
N LEU A 495 -11.76 16.01 -24.06
CA LEU A 495 -11.31 16.87 -25.17
C LEU A 495 -12.23 16.73 -26.39
N PHE A 496 -12.61 15.51 -26.73
CA PHE A 496 -13.48 15.23 -27.88
C PHE A 496 -14.99 15.23 -27.55
N GLY A 497 -15.37 15.68 -26.35
CA GLY A 497 -16.78 15.84 -25.95
C GLY A 497 -17.54 14.52 -25.70
N ARG A 498 -16.83 13.41 -25.51
CA ARG A 498 -17.43 12.10 -25.21
C ARG A 498 -17.91 12.01 -23.76
N THR A 499 -17.27 12.74 -22.85
CA THR A 499 -17.60 12.83 -21.43
C THR A 499 -17.55 14.28 -20.95
N GLN A 500 -18.39 14.63 -19.98
CA GLN A 500 -18.35 15.91 -19.29
C GLN A 500 -17.34 15.90 -18.15
N ALA A 501 -16.81 17.09 -17.80
CA ALA A 501 -15.88 17.28 -16.69
C ALA A 501 -16.50 18.15 -15.61
N ALA A 502 -16.74 17.58 -14.42
CA ALA A 502 -17.16 18.32 -13.24
C ALA A 502 -15.93 18.86 -12.48
N LEU A 503 -15.84 20.17 -12.33
CA LEU A 503 -14.80 20.84 -11.52
C LEU A 503 -15.42 21.40 -10.24
N VAL A 504 -14.60 21.53 -9.19
CA VAL A 504 -14.97 22.15 -7.92
C VAL A 504 -14.90 23.67 -8.07
N VAL A 505 -15.91 24.36 -7.53
CA VAL A 505 -15.93 25.85 -7.49
C VAL A 505 -14.79 26.35 -6.59
N ILE A 506 -13.92 27.18 -7.15
CA ILE A 506 -12.83 27.79 -6.40
C ILE A 506 -13.43 28.84 -5.44
N GLN A 507 -13.27 28.62 -4.16
CA GLN A 507 -13.65 29.59 -3.12
C GLN A 507 -12.41 30.41 -2.77
N HIS A 508 -12.38 31.69 -3.18
CA HIS A 508 -11.39 32.61 -2.67
C HIS A 508 -11.75 32.96 -1.22
N GLU A 509 -10.94 32.56 -0.24
CA GLU A 509 -11.04 33.13 1.10
C GLU A 509 -10.80 34.65 1.01
N GLU A 510 -11.87 35.42 1.06
CA GLU A 510 -11.74 36.84 1.42
C GLU A 510 -11.07 36.89 2.78
N ALA A 511 -10.02 37.70 2.91
CA ALA A 511 -9.31 37.92 4.16
C ALA A 511 -10.32 38.34 5.24
N VAL A 512 -10.84 37.37 6.00
CA VAL A 512 -11.81 37.60 7.05
C VAL A 512 -11.08 38.32 8.16
N THR A 513 -11.26 39.64 8.19
CA THR A 513 -11.01 40.44 9.36
C THR A 513 -11.77 39.83 10.55
N ARG A 514 -11.01 39.46 11.57
CA ARG A 514 -11.49 38.82 12.81
C ARG A 514 -12.67 39.59 13.43
N LYS A 515 -13.90 39.20 13.14
CA LYS A 515 -15.10 39.39 13.97
C LYS A 515 -16.28 38.66 13.33
N GLY A 516 -16.57 37.46 13.76
CA GLY A 516 -17.76 36.73 13.31
C GLY A 516 -17.93 35.41 14.07
N LYS A 517 -19.00 35.29 14.82
CA LYS A 517 -19.41 34.20 15.72
C LYS A 517 -19.28 32.82 15.04
N LYS A 518 -18.60 31.88 15.72
CA LYS A 518 -18.58 30.46 15.39
C LYS A 518 -20.01 29.91 15.30
N LYS A 519 -20.48 29.59 14.11
CA LYS A 519 -21.61 28.66 13.95
C LYS A 519 -21.16 27.27 14.40
N LYS A 520 -21.83 26.74 15.42
CA LYS A 520 -21.71 25.32 15.80
C LYS A 520 -22.17 24.48 14.62
N VAL A 521 -21.23 23.77 14.00
CA VAL A 521 -21.55 22.67 13.10
C VAL A 521 -22.10 21.55 13.99
N VAL A 522 -23.36 21.22 13.79
CA VAL A 522 -23.98 20.05 14.40
C VAL A 522 -23.34 18.82 13.71
N ILE A 523 -22.45 18.15 14.42
CA ILE A 523 -21.90 16.86 14.00
C ILE A 523 -23.07 15.88 14.11
N ALA A 524 -23.57 15.40 12.97
CA ALA A 524 -24.46 14.24 12.93
C ALA A 524 -23.75 13.08 13.65
N LYS A 525 -24.44 12.49 14.62
CA LYS A 525 -23.99 11.24 15.26
C LYS A 525 -23.98 10.16 14.19
N GLU A 526 -22.81 9.86 13.64
CA GLU A 526 -22.59 8.62 12.90
C GLU A 526 -22.69 7.47 13.89
N LEU A 527 -23.61 6.56 13.63
CA LEU A 527 -23.76 5.30 14.35
C LEU A 527 -22.48 4.48 14.14
N PRO A 528 -21.97 3.76 15.15
CA PRO A 528 -20.84 2.86 14.98
C PRO A 528 -21.21 1.79 13.96
N PHE A 529 -20.38 1.63 12.95
CA PHE A 529 -20.44 0.55 11.97
C PHE A 529 -20.13 -0.77 12.69
N GLY A 530 -21.17 -1.54 13.01
CA GLY A 530 -21.03 -2.78 13.77
C GLY A 530 -22.35 -3.40 14.20
N ALA A 531 -23.39 -3.31 13.34
CA ALA A 531 -24.61 -4.08 13.56
C ALA A 531 -25.27 -4.42 12.22
N ALA A 532 -24.58 -5.25 11.43
CA ALA A 532 -25.25 -6.07 10.41
C ALA A 532 -25.57 -7.42 11.07
N GLY A 533 -26.86 -7.70 11.24
CA GLY A 533 -27.46 -8.74 12.04
C GLY A 533 -26.80 -10.12 11.99
N GLY A 534 -26.69 -10.74 13.16
CA GLY A 534 -26.42 -12.16 13.36
C GLY A 534 -25.13 -12.54 14.09
N GLU A 535 -24.22 -11.62 14.37
CA GLU A 535 -23.03 -11.92 15.14
C GLU A 535 -23.28 -11.80 16.66
N SER A 536 -23.00 -12.86 17.41
CA SER A 536 -22.91 -12.78 18.86
C SER A 536 -21.53 -12.24 19.23
N GLN A 537 -21.49 -11.05 19.81
CA GLN A 537 -20.23 -10.43 20.28
C GLN A 537 -19.53 -11.32 21.29
N ASP A 538 -20.28 -12.04 22.10
CA ASP A 538 -19.76 -12.98 23.09
C ASP A 538 -19.03 -14.15 22.43
N LEU A 539 -19.55 -14.71 21.35
CA LEU A 539 -18.90 -15.78 20.59
C LEU A 539 -17.61 -15.27 19.92
N PHE A 540 -17.62 -14.07 19.35
CA PHE A 540 -16.41 -13.51 18.74
C PHE A 540 -15.30 -13.33 19.76
N GLU A 541 -15.58 -12.78 20.94
CA GLU A 541 -14.59 -12.60 21.99
C GLU A 541 -14.11 -13.96 22.56
N ALA A 542 -14.98 -14.95 22.67
CA ALA A 542 -14.60 -16.29 23.07
C ALA A 542 -13.66 -16.97 22.04
N LEU A 543 -13.98 -16.87 20.74
CA LEU A 543 -13.13 -17.39 19.67
C LEU A 543 -11.78 -16.65 19.61
N ARG A 544 -11.79 -15.34 19.82
CA ARG A 544 -10.56 -14.52 19.92
C ARG A 544 -9.69 -14.93 21.10
N GLY A 545 -10.32 -15.23 22.25
CA GLY A 545 -9.64 -15.76 23.45
C GLY A 545 -8.99 -17.12 23.21
N LEU A 546 -9.72 -18.07 22.62
CA LEU A 546 -9.22 -19.39 22.24
C LEU A 546 -8.06 -19.29 21.25
N ARG A 547 -8.23 -18.48 20.18
CA ARG A 547 -7.18 -18.23 19.21
C ARG A 547 -5.89 -17.73 19.86
N LYS A 548 -6.02 -16.79 20.81
CA LYS A 548 -4.87 -16.25 21.54
C LYS A 548 -4.19 -17.33 22.38
N GLN A 549 -4.96 -18.15 23.09
CA GLN A 549 -4.42 -19.25 23.88
C GLN A 549 -3.63 -20.25 23.02
N LEU A 550 -4.16 -20.65 21.87
CA LEU A 550 -3.49 -21.55 20.93
C LEU A 550 -2.22 -20.92 20.34
N ALA A 551 -2.28 -19.64 19.99
CA ALA A 551 -1.14 -18.89 19.48
C ALA A 551 0.00 -18.76 20.52
N ASP A 552 -0.33 -18.47 21.78
CA ASP A 552 0.63 -18.38 22.89
C ASP A 552 1.31 -19.74 23.16
N GLN A 553 0.58 -20.86 23.05
CA GLN A 553 1.14 -22.21 23.18
C GLN A 553 2.17 -22.57 22.11
N GLU A 554 2.00 -22.03 20.92
CA GLU A 554 2.87 -22.31 19.77
C GLU A 554 3.92 -21.20 19.53
N ALA A 555 3.94 -20.16 20.35
CA ALA A 555 4.76 -18.97 20.18
C ALA A 555 4.56 -18.30 18.78
N LEU A 556 3.33 -18.35 18.24
CA LEU A 556 2.94 -17.78 16.97
C LEU A 556 2.06 -16.52 17.15
N PRO A 557 2.08 -15.59 16.21
CA PRO A 557 1.10 -14.51 16.14
C PRO A 557 -0.33 -15.03 16.00
N ALA A 558 -1.27 -14.46 16.76
CA ALA A 558 -2.66 -14.93 16.79
C ALA A 558 -3.33 -14.96 15.39
N TYR A 559 -3.05 -13.98 14.53
CA TYR A 559 -3.63 -13.92 13.17
C TYR A 559 -3.06 -15.01 12.23
N ILE A 560 -1.93 -15.62 12.54
CA ILE A 560 -1.38 -16.78 11.79
C ILE A 560 -2.21 -18.02 12.06
N VAL A 561 -2.69 -18.21 13.30
CA VAL A 561 -3.61 -19.30 13.64
C VAL A 561 -4.89 -19.15 12.82
N LEU A 562 -5.65 -18.07 13.03
CA LEU A 562 -6.81 -17.68 12.22
C LEU A 562 -6.90 -16.16 12.13
N SER A 563 -7.21 -15.59 10.95
CA SER A 563 -7.42 -14.15 10.80
C SER A 563 -8.74 -13.69 11.41
N ASP A 564 -8.88 -12.39 11.74
CA ASP A 564 -10.15 -11.84 12.25
C ASP A 564 -11.31 -12.08 11.27
N LYS A 565 -11.05 -11.99 9.95
CA LYS A 565 -12.04 -12.32 8.93
C LYS A 565 -12.56 -13.76 9.07
N VAL A 566 -11.69 -14.72 9.36
CA VAL A 566 -12.09 -16.11 9.59
C VAL A 566 -12.92 -16.22 10.86
N LEU A 567 -12.56 -15.52 11.95
CA LEU A 567 -13.35 -15.50 13.18
C LEU A 567 -14.76 -14.94 12.95
N HIS A 568 -14.91 -13.87 12.17
CA HIS A 568 -16.22 -13.34 11.77
C HIS A 568 -17.04 -14.36 10.97
N LEU A 569 -16.41 -15.04 10.02
CA LEU A 569 -17.09 -16.11 9.26
C LEU A 569 -17.52 -17.26 10.18
N LEU A 570 -16.72 -17.65 11.16
CA LEU A 570 -17.08 -18.66 12.17
C LEU A 570 -18.27 -18.21 13.05
N CYS A 571 -18.34 -16.93 13.41
CA CYS A 571 -19.50 -16.37 14.14
C CYS A 571 -20.80 -16.42 13.35
N ILE A 572 -20.71 -16.24 12.02
CA ILE A 572 -21.87 -16.26 11.11
C ILE A 572 -22.31 -17.71 10.85
N SER A 573 -21.35 -18.57 10.44
CA SER A 573 -21.66 -19.93 9.97
C SER A 573 -21.86 -20.94 11.12
N ARG A 574 -21.25 -20.70 12.29
CA ARG A 574 -21.31 -21.53 13.51
C ARG A 574 -21.13 -23.03 13.24
N PRO A 575 -19.99 -23.45 12.66
CA PRO A 575 -19.78 -24.84 12.31
C PRO A 575 -19.77 -25.73 13.55
N THR A 576 -20.51 -26.84 13.50
CA THR A 576 -20.65 -27.83 14.58
C THR A 576 -19.86 -29.10 14.32
N THR A 577 -19.29 -29.26 13.11
CA THR A 577 -18.43 -30.38 12.73
C THR A 577 -17.08 -29.87 12.21
N ILE A 578 -16.06 -30.75 12.22
CA ILE A 578 -14.72 -30.44 11.70
C ILE A 578 -14.78 -30.22 10.18
N GLU A 579 -15.67 -30.93 9.52
CA GLU A 579 -15.91 -30.82 8.08
C GLU A 579 -16.43 -29.42 7.74
N GLU A 580 -17.48 -28.96 8.40
CA GLU A 580 -18.04 -27.62 8.25
C GLU A 580 -17.01 -26.53 8.58
N PHE A 581 -16.20 -26.74 9.63
CA PHE A 581 -15.11 -25.83 9.95
C PHE A 581 -14.10 -25.70 8.81
N GLY A 582 -13.77 -26.82 8.14
CA GLY A 582 -12.86 -26.85 7.00
C GLY A 582 -13.40 -26.18 5.74
N GLU A 583 -14.72 -25.97 5.62
CA GLU A 583 -15.32 -25.24 4.49
C GLU A 583 -15.22 -23.73 4.62
N ILE A 584 -14.80 -23.21 5.77
CA ILE A 584 -14.64 -21.78 5.97
C ILE A 584 -13.44 -21.25 5.18
N SER A 585 -13.67 -20.26 4.34
CA SER A 585 -12.61 -19.64 3.51
C SER A 585 -11.47 -19.10 4.36
N GLY A 586 -10.24 -19.53 4.06
CA GLY A 586 -9.03 -19.21 4.82
C GLY A 586 -8.60 -20.29 5.81
N ILE A 587 -9.29 -21.42 5.86
CA ILE A 587 -8.91 -22.61 6.64
C ILE A 587 -8.44 -23.72 5.69
N GLY A 588 -7.14 -23.92 5.58
CA GLY A 588 -6.53 -25.02 4.82
C GLY A 588 -6.50 -26.33 5.62
N GLU A 589 -6.22 -27.44 4.95
CA GLU A 589 -6.24 -28.79 5.54
C GLU A 589 -5.33 -28.93 6.78
N HIS A 590 -4.18 -28.28 6.81
CA HIS A 590 -3.29 -28.31 7.98
C HIS A 590 -3.94 -27.66 9.20
N LYS A 591 -4.53 -26.47 9.04
CA LYS A 591 -5.22 -25.75 10.13
C LYS A 591 -6.50 -26.44 10.56
N LYS A 592 -7.26 -27.03 9.62
CA LYS A 592 -8.43 -27.85 9.90
C LYS A 592 -8.10 -29.01 10.84
N LYS A 593 -7.05 -29.77 10.53
CA LYS A 593 -6.60 -30.91 11.33
C LYS A 593 -6.07 -30.46 12.70
N LYS A 594 -5.36 -29.36 12.74
CA LYS A 594 -4.64 -28.89 13.94
C LYS A 594 -5.57 -28.20 14.94
N TYR A 595 -6.44 -27.30 14.47
CA TYR A 595 -7.24 -26.42 15.35
C TYR A 595 -8.75 -26.71 15.31
N GLY A 596 -9.23 -27.45 14.31
CA GLY A 596 -10.67 -27.64 14.06
C GLY A 596 -11.42 -28.15 15.28
N LYS A 597 -10.87 -29.12 16.01
CA LYS A 597 -11.50 -29.71 17.19
C LYS A 597 -11.75 -28.66 18.30
N ASP A 598 -10.78 -27.80 18.56
CA ASP A 598 -10.86 -26.81 19.64
C ASP A 598 -11.89 -25.73 19.34
N PHE A 599 -11.86 -25.19 18.10
CA PHE A 599 -12.82 -24.17 17.67
C PHE A 599 -14.25 -24.71 17.58
N VAL A 600 -14.45 -25.90 17.02
CA VAL A 600 -15.78 -26.55 16.93
C VAL A 600 -16.35 -26.82 18.33
N ASN A 601 -15.55 -27.33 19.26
CA ASN A 601 -16.00 -27.58 20.63
C ASN A 601 -16.43 -26.28 21.33
N LEU A 602 -15.71 -25.17 21.12
CA LEU A 602 -16.11 -23.89 21.68
C LEU A 602 -17.41 -23.38 21.05
N ILE A 603 -17.55 -23.46 19.71
CA ILE A 603 -18.74 -22.98 19.00
C ILE A 603 -19.99 -23.76 19.43
N ARG A 604 -19.90 -25.08 19.65
CA ARG A 604 -21.02 -25.89 20.15
C ARG A 604 -21.59 -25.38 21.46
N GLN A 605 -20.75 -24.88 22.38
CA GLN A 605 -21.19 -24.31 23.65
C GLN A 605 -22.04 -23.03 23.51
N PHE A 606 -22.02 -22.40 22.34
CA PHE A 606 -22.82 -21.22 22.01
C PHE A 606 -24.03 -21.52 21.11
N VAL A 607 -24.12 -22.74 20.61
CA VAL A 607 -25.24 -23.19 19.75
C VAL A 607 -26.24 -24.04 20.53
N GLU A 608 -25.75 -24.76 21.55
CA GLU A 608 -26.58 -25.46 22.54
C GLU A 608 -27.19 -24.45 23.55
#